data_57710b400ff330995ac5225364cb302a
#
_entry.id   57710b400ff330995ac5225364cb302a
#
_cell.length_a   1.000
_cell.length_b   1.000
_cell.length_c   1.000
_cell.angle_alpha   90.00
_cell.angle_beta   90.00
_cell.angle_gamma   90.00
#
_symmetry.space_group_name_H-M   'P 1'
#
loop_
_entity.id
_entity.type
_entity.pdbx_description
1 polymer ?
#
loop_
_entity_poly.entity_id
_entity_poly.type
_entity_poly.pdbx_seq_one_letter_code
_entity_poly.pdbx_strand_id
1 'polypeptide(L)'
;VCAVTGASGYVGSIIMRELQQHMPVVAMVRHPQSEADILWSLESDQGIAKALRARNVKTLVHAAWDMRANSLKEMEKTCVQGSAALFDAAVSAEVERIVFVSSISAFEGCRSAYGKTKLMVEKRLQGSNDTIFRFGLVFGDRPGGVFGGIRRQVQNSRILPMIGSGLSPQYLLHEKTLAESILRAVNGEFDSVRAAPITLAHPEPWRFRDLVKSIAASEGRRVALMPVPWPLLFAGLRAGEALGLNLPFRSDSVISFVHYDRHPDFSLMRSLGIEPLPYKPD
;
A
#
# COMPACT_ATOMS: atom_id res chain seq x y z
N VAL A 1 -4.82 17.38 15.16
CA VAL A 1 -4.61 15.94 15.34
C VAL A 1 -4.67 15.24 13.98
N CYS A 2 -3.81 14.26 13.73
CA CYS A 2 -3.85 13.41 12.56
C CYS A 2 -4.46 12.05 12.93
N ALA A 3 -5.38 11.52 12.11
CA ALA A 3 -5.93 10.18 12.27
C ALA A 3 -5.35 9.25 11.20
N VAL A 4 -4.99 8.02 11.57
CA VAL A 4 -4.39 7.03 10.65
C VAL A 4 -5.20 5.74 10.67
N THR A 5 -5.76 5.33 9.53
CA THR A 5 -6.36 4.01 9.38
C THR A 5 -5.31 2.96 8.98
N GLY A 6 -5.56 1.71 9.33
CA GLY A 6 -4.59 0.64 9.05
C GLY A 6 -3.31 0.73 9.88
N ALA A 7 -3.34 1.45 11.00
CA ALA A 7 -2.21 1.72 11.90
C ALA A 7 -1.48 0.46 12.37
N SER A 8 -2.17 -0.67 12.50
CA SER A 8 -1.58 -1.97 12.87
C SER A 8 -0.94 -2.73 11.70
N GLY A 9 -1.13 -2.26 10.46
CA GLY A 9 -0.52 -2.86 9.27
C GLY A 9 0.94 -2.42 9.08
N TYR A 10 1.67 -3.06 8.15
CA TYR A 10 3.08 -2.74 7.90
C TYR A 10 3.28 -1.27 7.52
N VAL A 11 2.62 -0.78 6.48
CA VAL A 11 2.71 0.62 6.02
C VAL A 11 2.16 1.58 7.08
N GLY A 12 1.00 1.28 7.66
CA GLY A 12 0.39 2.13 8.68
C GLY A 12 1.25 2.28 9.94
N SER A 13 1.96 1.22 10.36
CA SER A 13 2.87 1.30 11.52
C SER A 13 4.11 2.16 11.25
N ILE A 14 4.61 2.20 10.00
CA ILE A 14 5.68 3.12 9.58
C ILE A 14 5.17 4.57 9.69
N ILE A 15 4.00 4.83 9.12
CA ILE A 15 3.34 6.15 9.15
C ILE A 15 3.10 6.60 10.59
N MET A 16 2.51 5.74 11.42
CA MET A 16 2.25 6.07 12.83
C MET A 16 3.51 6.48 13.57
N ARG A 17 4.59 5.70 13.43
CA ARG A 17 5.86 5.95 14.11
C ARG A 17 6.47 7.29 13.71
N GLU A 18 6.42 7.63 12.44
CA GLU A 18 6.93 8.91 11.96
C GLU A 18 6.09 10.07 12.49
N LEU A 19 4.79 10.03 12.27
CA LEU A 19 3.90 11.14 12.63
C LEU A 19 3.87 11.39 14.14
N GLN A 20 3.96 10.35 14.99
CA GLN A 20 3.99 10.47 16.44
C GLN A 20 5.20 11.26 16.98
N GLN A 21 6.28 11.36 16.20
CA GLN A 21 7.46 12.17 16.56
C GLN A 21 7.22 13.67 16.34
N HIS A 22 6.23 14.04 15.52
CA HIS A 22 6.04 15.40 15.06
C HIS A 22 4.71 16.02 15.51
N MET A 23 3.69 15.20 15.80
CA MET A 23 2.36 15.69 16.11
C MET A 23 1.50 14.67 16.88
N PRO A 24 0.39 15.12 17.52
CA PRO A 24 -0.60 14.19 18.08
C PRO A 24 -1.26 13.36 16.97
N VAL A 25 -1.21 12.01 17.11
CA VAL A 25 -1.77 11.05 16.16
C VAL A 25 -2.71 10.10 16.90
N VAL A 26 -3.85 9.80 16.29
CA VAL A 26 -4.80 8.78 16.76
C VAL A 26 -4.87 7.63 15.75
N ALA A 27 -4.86 6.40 16.27
CA ALA A 27 -5.05 5.22 15.44
C ALA A 27 -6.54 4.96 15.22
N MET A 28 -6.91 4.66 13.96
CA MET A 28 -8.24 4.13 13.62
C MET A 28 -8.09 2.64 13.37
N VAL A 29 -8.59 1.82 14.31
CA VAL A 29 -8.32 0.38 14.37
C VAL A 29 -9.58 -0.43 14.72
N ARG A 30 -9.57 -1.71 14.37
CA ARG A 30 -10.66 -2.66 14.68
C ARG A 30 -10.69 -3.05 16.17
N HIS A 31 -9.56 -2.98 16.83
CA HIS A 31 -9.40 -3.33 18.24
C HIS A 31 -8.58 -2.23 18.91
N PRO A 32 -9.21 -1.18 19.47
CA PRO A 32 -8.54 -0.10 20.19
C PRO A 32 -7.69 -0.64 21.33
N GLN A 33 -6.48 -0.11 21.46
CA GLN A 33 -5.55 -0.45 22.55
C GLN A 33 -5.47 0.67 23.61
N SER A 34 -6.05 1.83 23.31
CA SER A 34 -6.11 2.98 24.18
C SER A 34 -7.42 3.74 23.99
N GLU A 35 -7.79 4.59 24.96
CA GLU A 35 -8.95 5.48 24.84
C GLU A 35 -8.78 6.55 23.74
N ALA A 36 -7.54 6.84 23.36
CA ALA A 36 -7.26 7.76 22.26
C ALA A 36 -7.63 7.17 20.90
N ASP A 37 -7.59 5.84 20.76
CA ASP A 37 -7.88 5.16 19.49
C ASP A 37 -9.34 5.33 19.08
N ILE A 38 -9.58 5.30 17.78
CA ILE A 38 -10.94 5.30 17.22
C ILE A 38 -11.25 3.87 16.76
N LEU A 39 -12.34 3.30 17.28
CA LEU A 39 -12.87 2.04 16.77
C LEU A 39 -13.39 2.26 15.35
N TRP A 40 -12.76 1.59 14.38
CA TRP A 40 -13.12 1.71 12.98
C TRP A 40 -12.70 0.48 12.16
N SER A 41 -13.53 0.14 11.18
CA SER A 41 -13.21 -0.85 10.14
C SER A 41 -13.80 -0.40 8.80
N LEU A 42 -13.33 -1.01 7.70
CA LEU A 42 -13.88 -0.77 6.35
C LEU A 42 -15.36 -1.19 6.21
N GLU A 43 -15.88 -1.93 7.17
CA GLU A 43 -17.28 -2.44 7.17
C GLU A 43 -18.19 -1.66 8.13
N SER A 44 -17.65 -0.68 8.87
CA SER A 44 -18.41 0.06 9.88
C SER A 44 -18.12 1.55 9.77
N ASP A 45 -19.16 2.33 9.55
CA ASP A 45 -19.15 3.79 9.43
C ASP A 45 -19.86 4.52 10.58
N GLN A 46 -20.46 3.76 11.52
CA GLN A 46 -21.31 4.33 12.57
C GLN A 46 -20.52 5.24 13.52
N GLY A 47 -20.94 6.50 13.61
CA GLY A 47 -20.41 7.48 14.57
C GLY A 47 -19.02 8.03 14.26
N ILE A 48 -18.44 7.71 13.09
CA ILE A 48 -17.06 8.09 12.74
C ILE A 48 -16.90 9.61 12.65
N ALA A 49 -17.84 10.33 12.02
CA ALA A 49 -17.80 11.79 11.98
C ALA A 49 -17.78 12.41 13.39
N LYS A 50 -18.59 11.87 14.30
CA LYS A 50 -18.59 12.31 15.71
C LYS A 50 -17.25 12.02 16.40
N ALA A 51 -16.68 10.86 16.18
CA ALA A 51 -15.41 10.47 16.76
C ALA A 51 -14.23 11.33 16.25
N LEU A 52 -14.22 11.67 14.96
CA LEU A 52 -13.22 12.56 14.35
C LEU A 52 -13.35 14.00 14.92
N ARG A 53 -14.56 14.54 15.01
CA ARG A 53 -14.79 15.86 15.62
C ARG A 53 -14.36 15.92 17.08
N ALA A 54 -14.75 14.92 17.88
CA ALA A 54 -14.42 14.87 19.30
C ALA A 54 -12.91 14.90 19.58
N ARG A 55 -12.09 14.44 18.62
CA ARG A 55 -10.63 14.44 18.70
C ARG A 55 -9.98 15.58 17.93
N ASN A 56 -10.78 16.50 17.38
CA ASN A 56 -10.30 17.61 16.54
C ASN A 56 -9.34 17.13 15.44
N VAL A 57 -9.74 16.08 14.71
CA VAL A 57 -8.95 15.54 13.61
C VAL A 57 -8.99 16.50 12.43
N LYS A 58 -7.82 16.97 11.99
CA LYS A 58 -7.66 17.90 10.87
C LYS A 58 -7.13 17.20 9.61
N THR A 59 -6.41 16.10 9.80
CA THR A 59 -5.85 15.32 8.69
C THR A 59 -6.17 13.84 8.88
N LEU A 60 -6.58 13.17 7.81
CA LEU A 60 -6.83 11.74 7.76
C LEU A 60 -5.83 11.07 6.82
N VAL A 61 -5.02 10.14 7.33
CA VAL A 61 -4.19 9.27 6.50
C VAL A 61 -4.88 7.92 6.35
N HIS A 62 -5.32 7.59 5.13
CA HIS A 62 -6.04 6.36 4.85
C HIS A 62 -5.11 5.31 4.24
N ALA A 63 -4.60 4.38 5.09
CA ALA A 63 -3.72 3.28 4.69
C ALA A 63 -4.38 1.88 4.84
N ALA A 64 -5.58 1.80 5.43
CA ALA A 64 -6.29 0.54 5.60
C ALA A 64 -6.73 -0.06 4.25
N TRP A 65 -6.56 -1.37 4.11
CA TRP A 65 -7.04 -2.14 2.97
C TRP A 65 -7.31 -3.58 3.38
N ASP A 66 -8.43 -4.16 2.95
CA ASP A 66 -8.68 -5.57 3.22
C ASP A 66 -8.04 -6.44 2.12
N MET A 67 -6.96 -7.09 2.50
CA MET A 67 -6.24 -8.01 1.62
C MET A 67 -6.83 -9.42 1.60
N ARG A 68 -7.91 -9.71 2.35
CA ARG A 68 -8.55 -11.04 2.41
C ARG A 68 -9.61 -11.23 1.33
N ALA A 69 -10.21 -10.12 0.86
CA ALA A 69 -11.23 -10.17 -0.19
C ALA A 69 -10.70 -10.88 -1.46
N ASN A 70 -11.41 -11.88 -1.96
CA ASN A 70 -10.96 -12.80 -3.00
C ASN A 70 -11.49 -12.46 -4.41
N SER A 71 -12.37 -11.46 -4.51
CA SER A 71 -12.97 -11.04 -5.77
C SER A 71 -13.05 -9.52 -5.88
N LEU A 72 -13.17 -9.04 -7.12
CA LEU A 72 -13.41 -7.62 -7.37
C LEU A 72 -14.65 -7.11 -6.62
N LYS A 73 -15.76 -7.87 -6.67
CA LYS A 73 -17.03 -7.51 -6.01
C LYS A 73 -16.88 -7.37 -4.48
N GLU A 74 -16.14 -8.28 -3.85
CA GLU A 74 -15.87 -8.20 -2.41
C GLU A 74 -15.00 -7.01 -2.07
N MET A 75 -13.92 -6.77 -2.86
CA MET A 75 -13.07 -5.59 -2.67
C MET A 75 -13.83 -4.29 -2.91
N GLU A 76 -14.73 -4.22 -3.88
CA GLU A 76 -15.60 -3.06 -4.10
C GLU A 76 -16.49 -2.81 -2.88
N LYS A 77 -17.15 -3.87 -2.38
CA LYS A 77 -18.03 -3.75 -1.23
C LYS A 77 -17.30 -3.33 0.03
N THR A 78 -16.15 -3.95 0.32
CA THR A 78 -15.43 -3.68 1.57
C THR A 78 -14.52 -2.45 1.43
N CYS A 79 -13.61 -2.46 0.45
CA CYS A 79 -12.59 -1.40 0.37
C CYS A 79 -13.12 -0.12 -0.25
N VAL A 80 -13.82 -0.19 -1.40
CA VAL A 80 -14.26 1.02 -2.09
C VAL A 80 -15.40 1.71 -1.34
N GLN A 81 -16.43 0.96 -0.93
CA GLN A 81 -17.56 1.53 -0.19
C GLN A 81 -17.14 1.99 1.21
N GLY A 82 -16.30 1.19 1.91
CA GLY A 82 -15.80 1.57 3.23
C GLY A 82 -14.89 2.79 3.21
N SER A 83 -14.05 2.94 2.17
CA SER A 83 -13.25 4.16 1.98
C SER A 83 -14.13 5.37 1.66
N ALA A 84 -15.16 5.20 0.81
CA ALA A 84 -16.10 6.26 0.48
C ALA A 84 -16.84 6.76 1.72
N ALA A 85 -17.41 5.85 2.52
CA ALA A 85 -18.09 6.19 3.77
C ALA A 85 -17.15 6.92 4.76
N LEU A 86 -15.89 6.50 4.85
CA LEU A 86 -14.88 7.17 5.67
C LEU A 86 -14.62 8.60 5.19
N PHE A 87 -14.50 8.82 3.87
CA PHE A 87 -14.27 10.16 3.30
C PHE A 87 -15.48 11.06 3.51
N ASP A 88 -16.70 10.55 3.34
CA ASP A 88 -17.93 11.29 3.63
C ASP A 88 -18.02 11.68 5.12
N ALA A 89 -17.61 10.77 6.01
CA ALA A 89 -17.52 11.06 7.44
C ALA A 89 -16.44 12.10 7.77
N ALA A 90 -15.29 12.05 7.08
CA ALA A 90 -14.22 13.02 7.22
C ALA A 90 -14.65 14.42 6.77
N VAL A 91 -15.31 14.54 5.61
CA VAL A 91 -15.91 15.81 5.14
C VAL A 91 -16.94 16.33 6.14
N SER A 92 -17.84 15.46 6.62
CA SER A 92 -18.83 15.84 7.63
C SER A 92 -18.20 16.29 8.95
N ALA A 93 -17.00 15.80 9.27
CA ALA A 93 -16.25 16.16 10.47
C ALA A 93 -15.34 17.38 10.27
N GLU A 94 -15.39 18.04 9.12
CA GLU A 94 -14.54 19.17 8.77
C GLU A 94 -13.04 18.83 8.82
N VAL A 95 -12.70 17.61 8.40
CA VAL A 95 -11.30 17.21 8.16
C VAL A 95 -10.79 18.00 6.96
N GLU A 96 -9.68 18.68 7.11
CA GLU A 96 -9.16 19.63 6.13
C GLU A 96 -8.37 18.96 5.00
N ARG A 97 -7.85 17.74 5.25
CA ARG A 97 -6.96 17.03 4.34
C ARG A 97 -7.10 15.52 4.46
N ILE A 98 -7.13 14.84 3.32
CA ILE A 98 -7.05 13.38 3.23
C ILE A 98 -5.77 13.00 2.49
N VAL A 99 -4.97 12.13 3.08
CA VAL A 99 -3.80 11.51 2.44
C VAL A 99 -4.12 10.04 2.19
N PHE A 100 -4.25 9.65 0.92
CA PHE A 100 -4.61 8.29 0.56
C PHE A 100 -3.39 7.48 0.11
N VAL A 101 -3.21 6.34 0.76
CA VAL A 101 -2.18 5.36 0.40
C VAL A 101 -2.73 4.45 -0.70
N SER A 102 -2.40 4.77 -1.94
CA SER A 102 -2.69 3.97 -3.13
C SER A 102 -1.49 3.07 -3.50
N SER A 103 -1.43 2.60 -4.72
CA SER A 103 -0.41 1.66 -5.20
C SER A 103 -0.05 1.95 -6.65
N ILE A 104 1.19 1.70 -7.02
CA ILE A 104 1.64 1.72 -8.42
C ILE A 104 0.85 0.73 -9.30
N SER A 105 0.14 -0.23 -8.70
CA SER A 105 -0.79 -1.12 -9.42
C SER A 105 -2.10 -0.44 -9.84
N ALA A 106 -2.38 0.77 -9.34
CA ALA A 106 -3.55 1.57 -9.69
C ALA A 106 -3.21 2.50 -10.86
N PHE A 107 -3.46 2.07 -12.07
CA PHE A 107 -3.25 2.85 -13.30
C PHE A 107 -4.38 2.58 -14.31
N GLU A 108 -4.55 3.45 -15.29
CA GLU A 108 -5.60 3.28 -16.30
C GLU A 108 -5.30 2.02 -17.12
N GLY A 109 -6.29 1.13 -17.24
CA GLY A 109 -6.14 -0.17 -17.90
C GLY A 109 -5.58 -1.29 -17.00
N CYS A 110 -5.36 -1.06 -15.70
CA CYS A 110 -4.95 -2.14 -14.78
C CYS A 110 -5.99 -3.27 -14.75
N ARG A 111 -5.51 -4.52 -14.58
CA ARG A 111 -6.36 -5.71 -14.67
C ARG A 111 -6.65 -6.37 -13.33
N SER A 112 -5.78 -6.20 -12.33
CA SER A 112 -5.99 -6.75 -10.99
C SER A 112 -7.16 -6.10 -10.28
N ALA A 113 -7.87 -6.87 -9.45
CA ALA A 113 -8.94 -6.34 -8.61
C ALA A 113 -8.39 -5.29 -7.62
N TYR A 114 -7.21 -5.54 -7.07
CA TYR A 114 -6.51 -4.61 -6.19
C TYR A 114 -6.24 -3.25 -6.86
N GLY A 115 -5.64 -3.25 -8.06
CA GLY A 115 -5.36 -2.00 -8.79
C GLY A 115 -6.63 -1.26 -9.17
N LYS A 116 -7.65 -1.96 -9.69
CA LYS A 116 -8.95 -1.38 -10.05
C LYS A 116 -9.64 -0.72 -8.87
N THR A 117 -9.69 -1.39 -7.74
CA THR A 117 -10.38 -0.85 -6.55
C THR A 117 -9.63 0.31 -5.93
N LYS A 118 -8.28 0.29 -5.92
CA LYS A 118 -7.47 1.46 -5.55
C LYS A 118 -7.77 2.66 -6.46
N LEU A 119 -7.81 2.44 -7.78
CA LEU A 119 -8.12 3.49 -8.75
C LEU A 119 -9.56 4.04 -8.58
N MET A 120 -10.53 3.18 -8.21
CA MET A 120 -11.89 3.64 -7.89
C MET A 120 -11.91 4.56 -6.67
N VAL A 121 -11.11 4.27 -5.64
CA VAL A 121 -11.01 5.13 -4.45
C VAL A 121 -10.27 6.43 -4.77
N GLU A 122 -9.21 6.41 -5.58
CA GLU A 122 -8.53 7.63 -6.03
C GLU A 122 -9.51 8.61 -6.70
N LYS A 123 -10.42 8.10 -7.54
CA LYS A 123 -11.43 8.92 -8.25
C LYS A 123 -12.47 9.58 -7.32
N ARG A 124 -12.54 9.18 -6.05
CA ARG A 124 -13.40 9.80 -5.03
C ARG A 124 -12.76 11.01 -4.35
N LEU A 125 -11.44 11.12 -4.41
CA LEU A 125 -10.70 12.23 -3.82
C LEU A 125 -10.63 13.38 -4.83
N GLN A 126 -11.24 14.51 -4.49
CA GLN A 126 -11.33 15.69 -5.34
C GLN A 126 -11.07 16.99 -4.55
N GLY A 127 -10.74 16.87 -3.27
CA GLY A 127 -10.41 17.99 -2.41
C GLY A 127 -9.12 18.69 -2.86
N SER A 128 -9.09 20.01 -2.75
CA SER A 128 -7.90 20.80 -3.12
C SER A 128 -6.67 20.45 -2.29
N ASN A 129 -6.88 19.95 -1.06
CA ASN A 129 -5.81 19.64 -0.12
C ASN A 129 -5.56 18.13 0.00
N ASP A 130 -6.23 17.30 -0.81
CA ASP A 130 -6.04 15.86 -0.76
C ASP A 130 -4.77 15.45 -1.48
N THR A 131 -4.10 14.41 -0.97
CA THR A 131 -2.89 13.84 -1.56
C THR A 131 -3.07 12.36 -1.80
N ILE A 132 -2.73 11.90 -3.01
CA ILE A 132 -2.78 10.49 -3.38
C ILE A 132 -1.36 10.01 -3.65
N PHE A 133 -0.90 9.01 -2.90
CA PHE A 133 0.39 8.36 -3.16
C PHE A 133 0.19 6.98 -3.76
N ARG A 134 0.72 6.73 -4.95
CA ARG A 134 0.86 5.40 -5.55
C ARG A 134 2.21 4.79 -5.15
N PHE A 135 2.22 4.04 -4.07
CA PHE A 135 3.44 3.43 -3.56
C PHE A 135 3.92 2.27 -4.44
N GLY A 136 5.25 2.21 -4.64
CA GLY A 136 5.94 1.02 -5.09
C GLY A 136 6.03 -0.05 -4.01
N LEU A 137 6.89 -1.04 -4.22
CA LEU A 137 7.14 -2.12 -3.27
C LEU A 137 7.96 -1.60 -2.08
N VAL A 138 7.31 -1.49 -0.92
CA VAL A 138 7.92 -0.93 0.29
C VAL A 138 8.93 -1.91 0.89
N PHE A 139 10.13 -1.41 1.18
CA PHE A 139 11.21 -2.12 1.88
C PHE A 139 11.82 -1.24 2.98
N GLY A 140 12.50 -1.87 3.92
CA GLY A 140 13.19 -1.18 5.03
C GLY A 140 13.76 -2.19 6.03
N ASP A 141 14.19 -1.68 7.19
CA ASP A 141 14.87 -2.47 8.23
C ASP A 141 13.95 -3.53 8.84
N ARG A 142 12.67 -3.24 8.98
CA ARG A 142 11.67 -4.18 9.49
C ARG A 142 10.97 -4.88 8.33
N PRO A 143 11.25 -6.16 8.10
CA PRO A 143 10.67 -6.86 6.97
C PRO A 143 9.16 -7.06 7.15
N GLY A 144 8.37 -6.37 6.33
CA GLY A 144 6.91 -6.47 6.29
C GLY A 144 6.38 -6.49 4.85
N GLY A 145 5.07 -6.58 4.71
CA GLY A 145 4.42 -6.58 3.41
C GLY A 145 4.93 -7.66 2.45
N VAL A 146 4.91 -7.34 1.16
CA VAL A 146 5.35 -8.28 0.10
C VAL A 146 6.86 -8.50 0.16
N PHE A 147 7.66 -7.45 0.38
CA PHE A 147 9.12 -7.57 0.47
C PHE A 147 9.52 -8.50 1.63
N GLY A 148 8.94 -8.32 2.81
CA GLY A 148 9.16 -9.21 3.94
C GLY A 148 8.65 -10.65 3.69
N GLY A 149 7.59 -10.81 2.89
CA GLY A 149 7.12 -12.11 2.42
C GLY A 149 8.18 -12.82 1.57
N ILE A 150 8.79 -12.12 0.61
CA ILE A 150 9.90 -12.64 -0.21
C ILE A 150 11.08 -13.04 0.68
N ARG A 151 11.48 -12.17 1.61
CA ARG A 151 12.57 -12.44 2.54
C ARG A 151 12.33 -13.72 3.36
N ARG A 152 11.15 -13.88 3.94
CA ARG A 152 10.78 -15.12 4.65
C ARG A 152 10.82 -16.36 3.77
N GLN A 153 10.40 -16.26 2.52
CA GLN A 153 10.46 -17.38 1.58
C GLN A 153 11.92 -17.78 1.25
N VAL A 154 12.77 -16.80 1.02
CA VAL A 154 14.22 -17.01 0.81
C VAL A 154 14.84 -17.72 2.02
N GLN A 155 14.48 -17.32 3.25
CA GLN A 155 14.99 -17.94 4.48
C GLN A 155 14.53 -19.39 4.66
N ASN A 156 13.29 -19.72 4.23
CA ASN A 156 12.66 -20.99 4.53
C ASN A 156 12.70 -22.01 3.36
N SER A 157 13.07 -21.58 2.15
CA SER A 157 13.00 -22.44 0.95
C SER A 157 14.28 -22.35 0.12
N ARG A 158 14.70 -23.48 -0.42
CA ARG A 158 15.81 -23.55 -1.38
C ARG A 158 15.37 -23.37 -2.84
N ILE A 159 14.09 -23.60 -3.12
CA ILE A 159 13.48 -23.45 -4.43
C ILE A 159 12.30 -22.52 -4.31
N LEU A 160 12.29 -21.47 -5.11
CA LEU A 160 11.20 -20.48 -5.11
C LEU A 160 10.51 -20.48 -6.50
N PRO A 161 9.19 -20.69 -6.53
CA PRO A 161 8.44 -20.53 -7.77
C PRO A 161 8.46 -19.06 -8.18
N MET A 162 8.67 -18.82 -9.46
CA MET A 162 8.77 -17.49 -10.03
C MET A 162 7.78 -17.32 -11.17
N ILE A 163 7.10 -16.19 -11.22
CA ILE A 163 6.16 -15.88 -12.29
C ILE A 163 6.91 -15.70 -13.61
N GLY A 164 6.73 -16.64 -14.53
CA GLY A 164 7.40 -16.65 -15.83
C GLY A 164 8.93 -16.57 -15.71
N SER A 165 9.56 -15.69 -16.47
CA SER A 165 11.02 -15.47 -16.44
C SER A 165 11.51 -14.59 -15.28
N GLY A 166 10.62 -14.03 -14.45
CA GLY A 166 10.95 -13.10 -13.38
C GLY A 166 11.51 -11.76 -13.86
N LEU A 167 11.19 -11.34 -15.08
CA LEU A 167 11.66 -10.07 -15.65
C LEU A 167 10.77 -8.88 -15.32
N SER A 168 9.63 -9.10 -14.65
CA SER A 168 8.73 -8.00 -14.27
C SER A 168 9.45 -6.96 -13.40
N PRO A 169 9.33 -5.67 -13.73
CA PRO A 169 9.98 -4.60 -12.97
C PRO A 169 9.33 -4.44 -11.60
N GLN A 170 10.16 -4.20 -10.61
CA GLN A 170 9.74 -3.89 -9.25
C GLN A 170 10.31 -2.51 -8.89
N TYR A 171 9.43 -1.54 -8.73
CA TYR A 171 9.77 -0.21 -8.30
C TYR A 171 9.77 -0.17 -6.77
N LEU A 172 10.92 0.03 -6.18
CA LEU A 172 11.10 -0.08 -4.73
C LEU A 172 10.92 1.27 -4.04
N LEU A 173 10.34 1.26 -2.84
CA LEU A 173 10.14 2.42 -2.00
C LEU A 173 10.72 2.17 -0.61
N HIS A 174 11.74 2.92 -0.24
CA HIS A 174 12.31 2.83 1.11
C HIS A 174 11.34 3.39 2.16
N GLU A 175 11.20 2.70 3.31
CA GLU A 175 10.28 3.11 4.38
C GLU A 175 10.54 4.54 4.89
N LYS A 176 11.79 5.01 4.88
CA LYS A 176 12.14 6.38 5.27
C LYS A 176 11.56 7.40 4.27
N THR A 177 11.74 7.20 2.96
CA THR A 177 11.15 8.06 1.93
C THR A 177 9.62 8.09 2.02
N LEU A 178 8.99 6.92 2.29
CA LEU A 178 7.56 6.84 2.53
C LEU A 178 7.15 7.71 3.72
N ALA A 179 7.80 7.52 4.87
CA ALA A 179 7.49 8.21 6.11
C ALA A 179 7.62 9.74 5.98
N GLU A 180 8.75 10.21 5.44
CA GLU A 180 9.01 11.62 5.17
C GLU A 180 7.98 12.22 4.19
N SER A 181 7.62 11.51 3.12
CA SER A 181 6.62 11.99 2.16
C SER A 181 5.22 12.11 2.78
N ILE A 182 4.83 11.17 3.63
CA ILE A 182 3.57 11.26 4.38
C ILE A 182 3.58 12.47 5.32
N LEU A 183 4.68 12.69 6.06
CA LEU A 183 4.80 13.85 6.96
C LEU A 183 4.66 15.17 6.18
N ARG A 184 5.33 15.31 5.04
CA ARG A 184 5.23 16.48 4.16
C ARG A 184 3.79 16.68 3.66
N ALA A 185 3.08 15.60 3.28
CA ALA A 185 1.69 15.67 2.86
C ALA A 185 0.77 16.12 4.01
N VAL A 186 0.96 15.58 5.20
CA VAL A 186 0.19 15.97 6.39
C VAL A 186 0.40 17.45 6.73
N ASN A 187 1.60 17.99 6.51
CA ASN A 187 1.95 19.41 6.70
C ASN A 187 1.46 20.33 5.55
N GLY A 188 0.83 19.78 4.51
CA GLY A 188 0.25 20.56 3.41
C GLY A 188 1.23 20.96 2.31
N GLU A 189 2.44 20.39 2.28
CA GLU A 189 3.42 20.75 1.26
C GLU A 189 3.00 20.35 -0.17
N PHE A 190 1.99 19.47 -0.28
CA PHE A 190 1.49 18.98 -1.56
C PHE A 190 0.07 19.46 -1.92
N ASP A 191 -0.46 20.46 -1.24
CA ASP A 191 -1.81 20.99 -1.52
C ASP A 191 -1.95 21.50 -2.96
N SER A 192 -0.86 21.95 -3.57
CA SER A 192 -0.85 22.42 -4.97
C SER A 192 -1.13 21.34 -6.02
N VAL A 193 -0.96 20.04 -5.67
CA VAL A 193 -1.16 18.94 -6.65
C VAL A 193 -2.63 18.55 -6.82
N ARG A 194 -3.53 19.02 -5.95
CA ARG A 194 -5.01 18.86 -6.08
C ARG A 194 -5.42 17.42 -6.35
N ALA A 195 -5.02 16.50 -5.48
CA ALA A 195 -5.29 15.06 -5.61
C ALA A 195 -4.75 14.39 -6.88
N ALA A 196 -3.84 15.02 -7.64
CA ALA A 196 -3.12 14.31 -8.69
C ALA A 196 -2.25 13.20 -8.07
N PRO A 197 -2.30 11.96 -8.57
CA PRO A 197 -1.59 10.86 -7.94
C PRO A 197 -0.07 10.99 -8.09
N ILE A 198 0.64 10.95 -6.97
CA ILE A 198 2.10 10.97 -6.91
C ILE A 198 2.60 9.52 -6.90
N THR A 199 3.27 9.08 -7.97
CA THR A 199 3.94 7.77 -7.98
C THR A 199 5.20 7.87 -7.12
N LEU A 200 5.20 7.17 -5.98
CA LEU A 200 6.28 7.24 -5.01
C LEU A 200 7.06 5.91 -4.97
N ALA A 201 8.17 5.88 -5.66
CA ALA A 201 9.12 4.78 -5.70
C ALA A 201 10.41 5.22 -6.41
N HIS A 202 11.49 4.45 -6.25
CA HIS A 202 12.71 4.68 -7.02
C HIS A 202 12.43 4.45 -8.52
N PRO A 203 12.75 5.39 -9.41
CA PRO A 203 12.40 5.29 -10.84
C PRO A 203 13.10 4.16 -11.60
N GLU A 204 14.25 3.71 -11.11
CA GLU A 204 14.96 2.57 -11.68
C GLU A 204 14.44 1.27 -11.06
N PRO A 205 13.75 0.41 -11.86
CA PRO A 205 13.19 -0.80 -11.32
C PRO A 205 14.22 -1.92 -11.21
N TRP A 206 14.01 -2.79 -10.24
CA TRP A 206 14.67 -4.08 -10.18
C TRP A 206 13.88 -5.13 -10.98
N ARG A 207 14.54 -6.02 -11.72
CA ARG A 207 13.88 -7.22 -12.22
C ARG A 207 13.56 -8.13 -11.03
N PHE A 208 12.37 -8.68 -10.97
CA PHE A 208 11.94 -9.48 -9.82
C PHE A 208 12.92 -10.59 -9.45
N ARG A 209 13.44 -11.33 -10.46
CA ARG A 209 14.45 -12.39 -10.24
C ARG A 209 15.75 -11.87 -9.63
N ASP A 210 16.19 -10.68 -10.03
CA ASP A 210 17.44 -10.10 -9.57
C ASP A 210 17.26 -9.55 -8.14
N LEU A 211 16.09 -9.00 -7.83
CA LEU A 211 15.70 -8.62 -6.47
C LEU A 211 15.69 -9.82 -5.53
N VAL A 212 15.06 -10.94 -5.92
CA VAL A 212 15.02 -12.16 -5.11
C VAL A 212 16.43 -12.73 -4.87
N LYS A 213 17.30 -12.73 -5.88
CA LYS A 213 18.69 -13.15 -5.73
C LYS A 213 19.48 -12.23 -4.82
N SER A 214 19.26 -10.92 -4.92
CA SER A 214 19.88 -9.91 -4.06
C SER A 214 19.48 -10.12 -2.59
N ILE A 215 18.17 -10.30 -2.33
CA ILE A 215 17.68 -10.63 -0.98
C ILE A 215 18.28 -11.96 -0.49
N ALA A 216 18.41 -12.96 -1.35
CA ALA A 216 19.01 -14.23 -0.96
C ALA A 216 20.50 -14.07 -0.59
N ALA A 217 21.23 -13.26 -1.32
CA ALA A 217 22.65 -12.96 -1.02
C ALA A 217 22.80 -12.25 0.32
N SER A 218 21.98 -11.23 0.61
CA SER A 218 22.02 -10.53 1.90
C SER A 218 21.63 -11.42 3.09
N GLU A 219 20.84 -12.48 2.87
CA GLU A 219 20.53 -13.50 3.89
C GLU A 219 21.57 -14.65 3.96
N GLY A 220 22.68 -14.56 3.21
CA GLY A 220 23.68 -15.64 3.14
C GLY A 220 23.12 -16.94 2.53
N ARG A 221 22.10 -16.87 1.70
CA ARG A 221 21.36 -18.03 1.15
C ARG A 221 21.56 -18.15 -0.36
N ARG A 222 21.48 -19.38 -0.85
CA ARG A 222 21.37 -19.66 -2.28
C ARG A 222 20.01 -20.27 -2.57
N VAL A 223 19.26 -19.66 -3.48
CA VAL A 223 17.94 -20.12 -3.88
C VAL A 223 17.92 -20.42 -5.37
N ALA A 224 17.29 -21.53 -5.74
CA ALA A 224 16.99 -21.86 -7.12
C ALA A 224 15.63 -21.23 -7.49
N LEU A 225 15.59 -20.44 -8.54
CA LEU A 225 14.35 -19.84 -9.04
C LEU A 225 13.74 -20.76 -10.10
N MET A 226 12.54 -21.25 -9.86
CA MET A 226 11.83 -22.16 -10.76
C MET A 226 10.78 -21.37 -11.55
N PRO A 227 10.99 -21.16 -12.86
CA PRO A 227 10.01 -20.48 -13.69
C PRO A 227 8.71 -21.29 -13.78
N VAL A 228 7.60 -20.65 -13.44
CA VAL A 228 6.26 -21.24 -13.57
C VAL A 228 5.45 -20.37 -14.55
N PRO A 229 4.83 -20.96 -15.59
CA PRO A 229 3.91 -20.22 -16.44
C PRO A 229 2.82 -19.56 -15.61
N TRP A 230 2.64 -18.26 -15.78
CA TRP A 230 1.73 -17.50 -14.95
C TRP A 230 0.27 -18.02 -14.93
N PRO A 231 -0.29 -18.59 -16.05
CA PRO A 231 -1.64 -19.12 -16.01
C PRO A 231 -1.78 -20.33 -15.07
N LEU A 232 -0.74 -21.19 -15.01
CA LEU A 232 -0.71 -22.35 -14.12
C LEU A 232 -0.62 -21.90 -12.66
N LEU A 233 0.26 -20.93 -12.37
CA LEU A 233 0.39 -20.37 -11.03
C LEU A 233 -0.92 -19.69 -10.59
N PHE A 234 -1.54 -18.92 -11.48
CA PHE A 234 -2.83 -18.27 -11.23
C PHE A 234 -3.92 -19.31 -10.92
N ALA A 235 -4.06 -20.34 -11.76
CA ALA A 235 -5.06 -21.39 -11.57
C ALA A 235 -4.85 -22.15 -10.25
N GLY A 236 -3.62 -22.51 -9.92
CA GLY A 236 -3.28 -23.17 -8.65
C GLY A 236 -3.61 -22.30 -7.42
N LEU A 237 -3.27 -21.01 -7.45
CA LEU A 237 -3.61 -20.08 -6.38
C LEU A 237 -5.12 -19.88 -6.25
N ARG A 238 -5.85 -19.76 -7.36
CA ARG A 238 -7.33 -19.68 -7.36
C ARG A 238 -8.00 -20.90 -6.76
N ALA A 239 -7.51 -22.10 -7.12
CA ALA A 239 -8.00 -23.33 -6.53
C ALA A 239 -7.71 -23.39 -5.02
N GLY A 240 -6.52 -23.03 -4.60
CA GLY A 240 -6.18 -22.97 -3.17
C GLY A 240 -7.02 -21.93 -2.40
N GLU A 241 -7.25 -20.75 -2.97
CA GLU A 241 -8.15 -19.73 -2.39
C GLU A 241 -9.58 -20.25 -2.25
N ALA A 242 -10.10 -20.97 -3.26
CA ALA A 242 -11.43 -21.57 -3.21
C ALA A 242 -11.56 -22.66 -2.13
N LEU A 243 -10.48 -23.35 -1.81
CA LEU A 243 -10.39 -24.34 -0.72
C LEU A 243 -10.11 -23.70 0.65
N GLY A 244 -10.03 -22.36 0.75
CA GLY A 244 -9.75 -21.66 2.01
C GLY A 244 -8.31 -21.80 2.52
N LEU A 245 -7.35 -22.20 1.67
CA LEU A 245 -5.96 -22.35 2.06
C LEU A 245 -5.30 -20.99 2.31
N ASN A 246 -4.51 -20.91 3.37
CA ASN A 246 -3.70 -19.72 3.65
C ASN A 246 -2.44 -19.72 2.79
N LEU A 247 -2.52 -19.10 1.62
CA LEU A 247 -1.43 -19.07 0.65
C LEU A 247 -0.52 -17.84 0.86
N PRO A 248 0.80 -17.98 0.60
CA PRO A 248 1.76 -16.89 0.75
C PRO A 248 1.55 -15.76 -0.27
N PHE A 249 0.94 -16.07 -1.41
CA PHE A 249 0.58 -15.14 -2.48
C PHE A 249 -0.87 -15.35 -2.90
N ARG A 250 -1.46 -14.30 -3.45
CA ARG A 250 -2.81 -14.32 -3.98
C ARG A 250 -2.81 -14.44 -5.49
N SER A 251 -3.87 -15.03 -6.04
CA SER A 251 -4.04 -15.10 -7.49
C SER A 251 -4.07 -13.71 -8.15
N ASP A 252 -4.71 -12.72 -7.50
CA ASP A 252 -4.78 -11.33 -7.98
C ASP A 252 -3.40 -10.65 -8.03
N SER A 253 -2.46 -11.02 -7.15
CA SER A 253 -1.08 -10.55 -7.19
C SER A 253 -0.37 -11.01 -8.48
N VAL A 254 -0.66 -12.22 -8.99
CA VAL A 254 -0.12 -12.69 -10.27
C VAL A 254 -0.57 -11.79 -11.41
N ILE A 255 -1.84 -11.36 -11.39
CA ILE A 255 -2.38 -10.45 -12.40
C ILE A 255 -1.68 -9.09 -12.34
N SER A 256 -1.44 -8.55 -11.13
CA SER A 256 -0.68 -7.31 -10.96
C SER A 256 0.76 -7.43 -11.49
N PHE A 257 1.42 -8.57 -11.26
CA PHE A 257 2.79 -8.82 -11.73
C PHE A 257 2.91 -8.97 -13.24
N VAL A 258 1.88 -9.53 -13.90
CA VAL A 258 1.90 -9.78 -15.36
C VAL A 258 1.43 -8.55 -16.14
N HIS A 259 0.46 -7.83 -15.58
CA HIS A 259 -0.17 -6.67 -16.20
C HIS A 259 0.16 -5.38 -15.43
N TYR A 260 1.46 -5.14 -15.24
CA TYR A 260 1.99 -3.94 -14.61
C TYR A 260 2.00 -2.74 -15.57
N ASP A 261 2.07 -1.54 -15.03
CA ASP A 261 2.33 -0.34 -15.81
C ASP A 261 3.77 -0.38 -16.34
N ARG A 262 3.91 -0.31 -17.65
CA ARG A 262 5.23 -0.34 -18.30
C ARG A 262 5.97 1.00 -18.23
N HIS A 263 5.24 2.08 -18.02
CA HIS A 263 5.75 3.44 -18.03
C HIS A 263 5.14 4.29 -16.91
N PRO A 264 5.36 3.92 -15.63
CA PRO A 264 4.84 4.71 -14.53
C PRO A 264 5.45 6.11 -14.56
N ASP A 265 4.59 7.10 -14.37
CA ASP A 265 4.99 8.50 -14.39
C ASP A 265 5.52 8.94 -13.02
N PHE A 266 6.78 9.37 -12.97
CA PHE A 266 7.47 9.93 -11.80
C PHE A 266 7.68 11.44 -11.89
N SER A 267 7.12 12.11 -12.89
CA SER A 267 7.35 13.55 -13.14
C SER A 267 6.92 14.40 -11.95
N LEU A 268 5.72 14.12 -11.42
CA LEU A 268 5.17 14.85 -10.28
C LEU A 268 6.03 14.64 -9.01
N MET A 269 6.46 13.43 -8.72
CA MET A 269 7.37 13.14 -7.61
C MET A 269 8.66 13.98 -7.70
N ARG A 270 9.28 14.03 -8.88
CA ARG A 270 10.50 14.82 -9.12
C ARG A 270 10.26 16.31 -8.98
N SER A 271 9.16 16.85 -9.52
CA SER A 271 8.82 18.27 -9.42
C SER A 271 8.58 18.73 -7.98
N LEU A 272 8.18 17.81 -7.10
CA LEU A 272 8.02 18.04 -5.66
C LEU A 272 9.31 17.86 -4.85
N GLY A 273 10.44 17.63 -5.52
CA GLY A 273 11.73 17.46 -4.87
C GLY A 273 11.81 16.20 -3.99
N ILE A 274 11.06 15.15 -4.31
CA ILE A 274 11.12 13.88 -3.58
C ILE A 274 12.19 13.00 -4.24
N GLU A 275 13.24 12.67 -3.49
CA GLU A 275 14.34 11.80 -3.92
C GLU A 275 14.25 10.46 -3.17
N PRO A 276 13.72 9.40 -3.82
CA PRO A 276 13.58 8.11 -3.15
C PRO A 276 14.95 7.46 -2.92
N LEU A 277 15.16 6.93 -1.72
CA LEU A 277 16.35 6.17 -1.39
C LEU A 277 16.40 4.87 -2.21
N PRO A 278 17.54 4.57 -2.87
CA PRO A 278 17.69 3.33 -3.62
C PRO A 278 17.82 2.12 -2.68
N TYR A 279 17.38 0.97 -3.16
CA TYR A 279 17.68 -0.30 -2.50
C TYR A 279 19.15 -0.66 -2.74
N LYS A 280 19.90 -0.75 -1.67
CA LYS A 280 21.27 -1.26 -1.68
C LYS A 280 21.29 -2.59 -0.94
N PRO A 281 21.63 -3.70 -1.61
CA PRO A 281 21.86 -4.97 -0.91
C PRO A 281 23.08 -4.83 -0.01
N ASP A 282 22.98 -5.30 1.22
CA ASP A 282 24.11 -5.42 2.16
C ASP A 282 25.07 -6.51 1.71
#